data_8055e65e2d2fddefb7c1e35691fcc754
#
_entry.id   8055e65e2d2fddefb7c1e35691fcc754
#
_cell.length_a   1.000
_cell.length_b   1.000
_cell.length_c   1.000
_cell.angle_alpha   90.00
_cell.angle_beta   90.00
_cell.angle_gamma   90.00
#
_symmetry.space_group_name_H-M   'P 1'
#
loop_
_entity.id
_entity.type
_entity.pdbx_description
1 polymer ?
#
loop_
_entity_poly.entity_id
_entity_poly.type
_entity_poly.pdbx_seq_one_letter_code
_entity_poly.pdbx_strand_id
1 'polypeptide(L)'
;MALAYNDVVEKKNAIDFKTQAFINGNYVDSTTGKTFESISPVDGKLITNVSECDIEDINSAVKAAREVFEKGSWSRMAPSKRKKILFNFADLMKKNILELGIL
;
A
#
# COMPACT_ATOMS: atom_id res chain seq x y z
N MET A 1 10.79 -3.40 24.09
CA MET A 1 9.96 -2.45 24.85
C MET A 1 8.51 -2.85 24.71
N ALA A 2 7.81 -3.08 25.78
CA ALA A 2 6.38 -3.40 25.75
C ALA A 2 5.61 -2.10 25.39
N LEU A 3 4.76 -2.17 24.36
CA LEU A 3 3.85 -1.08 24.02
C LEU A 3 2.69 -1.06 25.01
N ALA A 4 2.36 0.11 25.55
CA ALA A 4 1.18 0.27 26.37
C ALA A 4 -0.08 0.09 25.49
N TYR A 5 -1.12 -0.51 26.05
CA TYR A 5 -2.39 -0.70 25.34
C TYR A 5 -2.95 0.61 24.77
N ASN A 6 -2.84 1.70 25.53
CA ASN A 6 -3.31 3.02 25.10
C ASN A 6 -2.55 3.54 23.87
N ASP A 7 -1.23 3.31 23.77
CA ASP A 7 -0.43 3.72 22.61
C ASP A 7 -0.91 3.01 21.33
N VAL A 8 -1.27 1.74 21.45
CA VAL A 8 -1.81 0.96 20.33
C VAL A 8 -3.17 1.49 19.90
N VAL A 9 -4.06 1.81 20.86
CA VAL A 9 -5.40 2.36 20.58
C VAL A 9 -5.30 3.74 19.93
N GLU A 10 -4.45 4.62 20.43
CA GLU A 10 -4.21 5.94 19.84
C GLU A 10 -3.69 5.83 18.42
N LYS A 11 -2.72 4.95 18.18
CA LYS A 11 -2.16 4.72 16.84
C LYS A 11 -3.21 4.16 15.88
N LYS A 12 -4.01 3.19 16.32
CA LYS A 12 -5.13 2.63 15.56
C LYS A 12 -6.12 3.73 15.12
N ASN A 13 -6.49 4.62 16.02
CA ASN A 13 -7.45 5.69 15.76
C ASN A 13 -6.87 6.80 14.84
N ALA A 14 -5.54 6.91 14.76
CA ALA A 14 -4.83 7.88 13.92
C ALA A 14 -4.49 7.35 12.52
N ILE A 15 -4.80 6.09 12.19
CA ILE A 15 -4.51 5.52 10.88
C ILE A 15 -5.35 6.21 9.79
N ASP A 16 -4.66 6.75 8.80
CA ASP A 16 -5.25 7.25 7.56
C ASP A 16 -5.20 6.15 6.49
N PHE A 17 -6.31 5.45 6.29
CA PHE A 17 -6.38 4.34 5.33
C PHE A 17 -6.23 4.84 3.90
N LYS A 18 -5.28 4.26 3.17
CA LYS A 18 -5.14 4.45 1.72
C LYS A 18 -6.11 3.51 1.01
N THR A 19 -7.23 4.05 0.57
CA THR A 19 -8.37 3.29 0.02
C THR A 19 -8.39 3.21 -1.50
N GLN A 20 -7.54 3.97 -2.16
CA GLN A 20 -7.41 4.02 -3.61
C GLN A 20 -6.40 2.98 -4.12
N ALA A 21 -6.48 2.65 -5.42
CA ALA A 21 -5.44 1.89 -6.09
C ALA A 21 -4.15 2.72 -6.20
N PHE A 22 -2.99 2.08 -6.12
CA PHE A 22 -1.70 2.72 -6.35
C PHE A 22 -1.14 2.28 -7.70
N ILE A 23 -1.24 3.15 -8.70
CA ILE A 23 -0.84 2.83 -10.08
C ILE A 23 0.08 3.93 -10.61
N ASN A 24 1.21 3.53 -11.16
CA ASN A 24 2.20 4.44 -11.77
C ASN A 24 2.63 5.57 -10.83
N GLY A 25 2.89 5.23 -9.55
CA GLY A 25 3.37 6.17 -8.54
C GLY A 25 2.30 7.09 -7.93
N ASN A 26 1.02 6.89 -8.26
CA ASN A 26 -0.08 7.73 -7.77
C ASN A 26 -1.21 6.90 -7.17
N TYR A 27 -1.90 7.47 -6.18
CA TYR A 27 -3.18 6.98 -5.72
C TYR A 27 -4.28 7.43 -6.68
N VAL A 28 -5.07 6.48 -7.17
CA VAL A 28 -6.14 6.72 -8.15
C VAL A 28 -7.42 6.00 -7.75
N ASP A 29 -8.56 6.64 -7.99
CA ASP A 29 -9.85 5.97 -7.88
C ASP A 29 -10.03 4.95 -9.00
N SER A 30 -10.90 3.95 -8.80
CA SER A 30 -11.27 3.07 -9.89
C SER A 30 -11.93 3.86 -11.03
N THR A 31 -11.70 3.44 -12.27
CA THR A 31 -12.29 4.06 -13.46
C THR A 31 -13.83 4.11 -13.42
N THR A 32 -14.43 3.14 -12.73
CA THR A 32 -15.88 3.09 -12.55
C THR A 32 -16.38 3.94 -11.39
N GLY A 33 -15.49 4.41 -10.51
CA GLY A 33 -15.84 5.10 -9.26
C GLY A 33 -16.46 4.20 -8.19
N LYS A 34 -16.54 2.88 -8.43
CA LYS A 34 -17.11 1.93 -7.47
C LYS A 34 -16.21 1.69 -6.28
N THR A 35 -16.82 1.40 -5.14
CA THR A 35 -16.12 1.00 -3.92
C THR A 35 -16.80 -0.21 -3.31
N PHE A 36 -16.09 -0.93 -2.45
CA PHE A 36 -16.65 -1.97 -1.61
C PHE A 36 -16.28 -1.73 -0.15
N GLU A 37 -17.07 -2.27 0.75
CA GLU A 37 -16.91 -2.13 2.19
C GLU A 37 -15.86 -3.12 2.71
N SER A 38 -14.90 -2.63 3.50
CA SER A 38 -14.00 -3.46 4.30
C SER A 38 -14.57 -3.57 5.72
N ILE A 39 -14.98 -4.76 6.10
CA ILE A 39 -15.64 -5.04 7.37
C ILE A 39 -14.67 -5.71 8.33
N SER A 40 -14.64 -5.22 9.57
CA SER A 40 -13.82 -5.80 10.64
C SER A 40 -14.31 -7.21 11.02
N PRO A 41 -13.44 -8.23 10.99
CA PRO A 41 -13.83 -9.56 11.45
C PRO A 41 -13.97 -9.66 12.99
N VAL A 42 -13.50 -8.64 13.71
CA VAL A 42 -13.51 -8.63 15.19
C VAL A 42 -14.88 -8.26 15.72
N ASP A 43 -15.51 -7.23 15.16
CA ASP A 43 -16.78 -6.66 15.67
C ASP A 43 -17.85 -6.45 14.59
N GLY A 44 -17.57 -6.83 13.35
CA GLY A 44 -18.50 -6.69 12.22
C GLY A 44 -18.75 -5.25 11.77
N LYS A 45 -17.98 -4.29 12.26
CA LYS A 45 -18.15 -2.87 11.88
C LYS A 45 -17.39 -2.52 10.62
N LEU A 46 -17.92 -1.52 9.91
CA LEU A 46 -17.25 -0.93 8.76
C LEU A 46 -15.91 -0.31 9.19
N ILE A 47 -14.82 -0.71 8.52
CA ILE A 47 -13.50 -0.08 8.67
C ILE A 47 -13.41 1.12 7.70
N THR A 48 -13.59 0.87 6.43
CA THR A 48 -13.53 1.88 5.36
C THR A 48 -14.11 1.33 4.06
N ASN A 49 -14.31 2.21 3.08
CA ASN A 49 -14.65 1.82 1.72
C ASN A 49 -13.39 1.85 0.84
N VAL A 50 -13.18 0.82 0.04
CA VAL A 50 -11.99 0.64 -0.80
C VAL A 50 -12.39 0.67 -2.27
N SER A 51 -11.56 1.26 -3.12
CA SER A 51 -11.79 1.30 -4.57
C SER A 51 -11.95 -0.11 -5.16
N GLU A 52 -13.07 -0.34 -5.84
CA GLU A 52 -13.35 -1.57 -6.60
C GLU A 52 -12.86 -1.39 -8.03
N CYS A 53 -11.66 -1.88 -8.30
CA CYS A 53 -11.02 -1.77 -9.60
C CYS A 53 -11.60 -2.75 -10.62
N ASP A 54 -11.59 -2.36 -11.89
CA ASP A 54 -12.08 -3.15 -13.02
C ASP A 54 -10.93 -3.39 -14.05
N ILE A 55 -11.27 -3.99 -15.16
CA ILE A 55 -10.34 -4.38 -16.23
C ILE A 55 -9.46 -3.21 -16.70
N GLU A 56 -10.02 -2.02 -16.86
CA GLU A 56 -9.27 -0.84 -17.30
C GLU A 56 -8.19 -0.41 -16.28
N ASP A 57 -8.48 -0.54 -15.00
CA ASP A 57 -7.52 -0.25 -13.93
C ASP A 57 -6.38 -1.26 -13.94
N ILE A 58 -6.69 -2.55 -14.14
CA ILE A 58 -5.70 -3.63 -14.28
C ILE A 58 -4.84 -3.40 -15.52
N ASN A 59 -5.44 -3.06 -16.65
CA ASN A 59 -4.71 -2.76 -17.89
C ASN A 59 -3.73 -1.59 -17.69
N SER A 60 -4.16 -0.56 -17.00
CA SER A 60 -3.32 0.60 -16.66
C SER A 60 -2.14 0.20 -15.76
N ALA A 61 -2.37 -0.63 -14.76
CA ALA A 61 -1.33 -1.13 -13.87
C ALA A 61 -0.31 -2.00 -14.63
N VAL A 62 -0.79 -2.93 -15.45
CA VAL A 62 0.08 -3.79 -16.28
C VAL A 62 0.89 -2.96 -17.28
N LYS A 63 0.28 -1.96 -17.93
CA LYS A 63 0.98 -1.05 -18.83
C LYS A 63 2.12 -0.32 -18.13
N ALA A 64 1.87 0.26 -16.96
CA ALA A 64 2.89 0.94 -16.17
C ALA A 64 4.05 0.01 -15.78
N ALA A 65 3.74 -1.20 -15.34
CA ALA A 65 4.74 -2.21 -15.00
C ALA A 65 5.58 -2.63 -16.22
N ARG A 66 4.95 -2.84 -17.36
CA ARG A 66 5.61 -3.20 -18.62
C ARG A 66 6.55 -2.10 -19.10
N GLU A 67 6.12 -0.86 -19.07
CA GLU A 67 6.94 0.28 -19.46
C GLU A 67 8.22 0.39 -18.59
N VAL A 68 8.11 0.23 -17.28
CA VAL A 68 9.28 0.25 -16.38
C VAL A 68 10.22 -0.91 -16.65
N PHE A 69 9.70 -2.10 -16.91
CA PHE A 69 10.50 -3.27 -17.26
C PHE A 69 11.27 -3.07 -18.56
N GLU A 70 10.61 -2.59 -19.60
CA GLU A 70 11.21 -2.37 -20.94
C GLU A 70 12.24 -1.24 -20.94
N LYS A 71 11.97 -0.14 -20.22
CA LYS A 71 12.96 0.94 -19.99
C LYS A 71 14.18 0.47 -19.24
N GLY A 72 14.03 -0.56 -18.42
CA GLY A 72 15.11 -1.16 -17.65
C GLY A 72 15.57 -0.33 -16.45
N SER A 73 14.78 0.62 -16.00
CA SER A 73 15.09 1.46 -14.84
C SER A 73 15.30 0.66 -13.55
N TRP A 74 14.68 -0.50 -13.43
CA TRP A 74 14.92 -1.47 -12.37
C TRP A 74 15.61 -2.73 -12.87
N SER A 75 15.10 -3.36 -13.93
CA SER A 75 15.57 -4.66 -14.42
C SER A 75 17.05 -4.64 -14.85
N ARG A 76 17.53 -3.52 -15.38
CA ARG A 76 18.93 -3.31 -15.79
C ARG A 76 19.77 -2.49 -14.80
N MET A 77 19.19 -2.13 -13.66
CA MET A 77 19.93 -1.45 -12.60
C MET A 77 21.00 -2.36 -12.01
N ALA A 78 22.16 -1.80 -11.67
CA ALA A 78 23.23 -2.55 -11.01
C ALA A 78 22.72 -3.24 -9.74
N PRO A 79 23.05 -4.52 -9.50
CA PRO A 79 22.59 -5.27 -8.33
C PRO A 79 22.85 -4.58 -7.00
N SER A 80 24.00 -3.91 -6.86
CA SER A 80 24.35 -3.14 -5.66
C SER A 80 23.38 -1.99 -5.38
N LYS A 81 22.88 -1.31 -6.42
CA LYS A 81 21.90 -0.25 -6.30
C LYS A 81 20.52 -0.80 -5.91
N ARG A 82 20.09 -1.91 -6.52
CA ARG A 82 18.85 -2.61 -6.14
C ARG A 82 18.88 -3.07 -4.69
N LYS A 83 20.02 -3.65 -4.27
CA LYS A 83 20.26 -4.04 -2.87
C LYS A 83 20.07 -2.85 -1.92
N LYS A 84 20.67 -1.70 -2.21
CA LYS A 84 20.54 -0.49 -1.40
C LYS A 84 19.08 -0.04 -1.27
N ILE A 85 18.31 -0.06 -2.36
CA ILE A 85 16.89 0.30 -2.34
C ILE A 85 16.09 -0.64 -1.44
N LEU A 86 16.34 -1.95 -1.51
CA LEU A 86 15.67 -2.94 -0.67
C LEU A 86 16.03 -2.78 0.81
N PHE A 87 17.28 -2.47 1.15
CA PHE A 87 17.67 -2.16 2.53
C PHE A 87 16.98 -0.88 3.05
N ASN A 88 16.91 0.18 2.23
CA ASN A 88 16.20 1.40 2.59
C ASN A 88 14.69 1.11 2.83
N PHE A 89 14.10 0.25 2.03
CA PHE A 89 12.70 -0.18 2.22
C PHE A 89 12.53 -0.94 3.54
N ALA A 90 13.44 -1.87 3.85
CA ALA A 90 13.42 -2.58 5.14
C ALA A 90 13.53 -1.62 6.34
N ASP A 91 14.37 -0.59 6.24
CA ASP A 91 14.49 0.42 7.29
C ASP A 91 13.21 1.26 7.45
N LEU A 92 12.55 1.59 6.36
CA LEU A 92 11.23 2.26 6.40
C LEU A 92 10.18 1.37 7.07
N MET A 93 10.15 0.08 6.78
CA MET A 93 9.26 -0.88 7.46
C MET A 93 9.52 -0.92 8.97
N LYS A 94 10.79 -0.98 9.39
CA LYS A 94 11.16 -0.95 10.81
C LYS A 94 10.71 0.34 11.51
N LYS A 95 10.84 1.49 10.84
CA LYS A 95 10.39 2.79 11.39
C LYS A 95 8.87 2.86 11.59
N ASN A 96 8.11 2.14 10.76
CA ASN A 96 6.65 2.13 10.79
C ASN A 96 6.05 0.82 11.31
N ILE A 97 6.84 0.04 12.06
CA ILE A 97 6.48 -1.32 12.46
C ILE A 97 5.18 -1.38 13.27
N LEU A 98 4.92 -0.39 14.12
CA LEU A 98 3.71 -0.34 14.94
C LEU A 98 2.46 -0.16 14.07
N GLU A 99 2.48 0.80 13.16
CA GLU A 99 1.37 1.07 12.24
C GLU A 99 1.12 -0.13 11.32
N LEU A 100 2.18 -0.69 10.74
CA LEU A 100 2.09 -1.89 9.90
C LEU A 100 1.58 -3.12 10.66
N GLY A 101 1.90 -3.23 11.94
CA GLY A 101 1.43 -4.33 12.79
C GLY A 101 -0.02 -4.18 13.25
N ILE A 102 -0.59 -2.97 13.20
CA ILE A 102 -1.99 -2.70 13.56
C ILE A 102 -2.92 -2.86 12.34
N LEU A 103 -2.42 -2.57 11.13
CA LEU A 103 -3.16 -2.76 9.88
C LEU A 103 -3.44 -4.24 9.60
#